data_f92f8e3ef623b97b42d46cb634baa785
#
_entry.id   f92f8e3ef623b97b42d46cb634baa785
#
_cell.length_a   1.000
_cell.length_b   1.000
_cell.length_c   1.000
_cell.angle_alpha   90.00
_cell.angle_beta   90.00
_cell.angle_gamma   90.00
#
_symmetry.space_group_name_H-M   'P 1'
#
loop_
_entity.id
_entity.type
_entity.pdbx_description
1 polymer ?
#
loop_
_entity_poly.entity_id
_entity_poly.type
_entity_poly.pdbx_seq_one_letter_code
_entity_poly.pdbx_strand_id
1 'polypeptide(L)'
;SQSNSDFEASVGMSRKWNARDAGREVAENTLKKLKHKPSFFLLFSTIHYEKHGGFQEFLNGVWDVLPKGTPLIGGTVAGFMTPEGCFTRGASAIAIYYPNMDIKIGLGKNTKRNPKSAVKNFLKKIYEDNEKYQNSILIDFVSGTKLPSFPIIGQRRVINDTFFPKSLLSPLMIFSTKYLQKGMGRENELLDEMIKYNPDSLIIGGSCNDDNSIENNFQFFKNNLLLNDIVGMRLNTDLEIKTGTADGLCPTDITFELSDKNGFGCIMKRLDGLPAKQIFLEKMRWPEDYLNEKTIFRKSYQYPICYFKYNSLQIRTFGLFFKDFVGVANDIEEQKLTIYQASGRNMIESYIGLTKKLKSLIHPRFVFGIQCGIILEALGNNIYILKDKINKILGEVPYLIVFTAGEHIYIPNKTRRHVNLSFNLAFFGEKNEEILSKNE
;
A
#
# COMPACT_ATOMS: atom_id res chain seq x y z
N SER A 1 36.07 -7.73 8.90
CA SER A 1 34.88 -7.57 9.74
C SER A 1 34.99 -6.33 10.60
N GLN A 2 34.78 -5.15 10.01
CA GLN A 2 34.58 -3.96 10.80
C GLN A 2 33.19 -4.02 11.44
N SER A 3 33.19 -3.93 12.72
CA SER A 3 32.08 -4.09 13.64
C SER A 3 30.83 -3.32 13.21
N ASN A 4 29.71 -4.04 13.09
CA ASN A 4 28.36 -3.55 12.97
C ASN A 4 27.86 -2.71 14.17
N SER A 5 28.75 -2.02 14.88
CA SER A 5 28.44 -1.27 16.10
C SER A 5 27.64 0.02 15.87
N ASP A 6 27.53 0.45 14.60
CA ASP A 6 26.95 1.77 14.29
C ASP A 6 25.55 1.70 13.65
N PHE A 7 24.92 0.54 13.61
CA PHE A 7 23.54 0.39 13.13
C PHE A 7 22.57 0.51 14.29
N GLU A 8 21.57 1.38 14.13
CA GLU A 8 20.48 1.52 15.08
C GLU A 8 19.14 1.51 14.36
N ALA A 9 18.18 0.77 14.89
CA ALA A 9 16.80 0.72 14.39
C ALA A 9 15.82 0.78 15.54
N SER A 10 14.74 1.51 15.38
CA SER A 10 13.70 1.63 16.38
C SER A 10 12.33 1.78 15.75
N VAL A 11 11.35 1.09 16.32
CA VAL A 11 9.94 1.24 16.04
C VAL A 11 9.25 1.77 17.29
N GLY A 12 8.47 2.82 17.14
CA GLY A 12 7.69 3.41 18.21
C GLY A 12 6.25 3.62 17.80
N MET A 13 5.39 3.84 18.77
CA MET A 13 3.97 4.09 18.53
C MET A 13 3.38 5.04 19.57
N SER A 14 2.21 5.58 19.25
CA SER A 14 1.35 6.31 20.18
C SER A 14 -0.09 5.94 19.93
N ARG A 15 -0.86 5.88 21.01
CA ARG A 15 -2.32 5.71 20.97
C ARG A 15 -3.05 6.86 21.67
N LYS A 16 -2.37 7.98 21.85
CA LYS A 16 -2.99 9.19 22.43
C LYS A 16 -4.10 9.70 21.52
N TRP A 17 -5.10 10.34 22.12
CA TRP A 17 -6.27 10.83 21.39
C TRP A 17 -6.02 12.16 20.67
N ASN A 18 -5.26 13.05 21.29
CA ASN A 18 -4.95 14.35 20.69
C ASN A 18 -3.85 14.22 19.66
N ALA A 19 -4.04 14.84 18.49
CA ALA A 19 -3.11 14.75 17.37
C ALA A 19 -1.70 15.22 17.71
N ARG A 20 -1.55 16.38 18.34
CA ARG A 20 -0.24 16.93 18.69
C ARG A 20 0.49 16.08 19.73
N ASP A 21 -0.24 15.63 20.76
CA ASP A 21 0.32 14.76 21.78
C ASP A 21 0.73 13.41 21.22
N ALA A 22 -0.06 12.84 20.31
CA ALA A 22 0.26 11.60 19.62
C ALA A 22 1.51 11.75 18.71
N GLY A 23 1.60 12.85 17.98
CA GLY A 23 2.77 13.16 17.17
C GLY A 23 4.05 13.28 18.00
N ARG A 24 3.97 13.97 19.10
CA ARG A 24 5.11 14.10 20.04
C ARG A 24 5.50 12.75 20.63
N GLU A 25 4.53 11.98 21.12
CA GLU A 25 4.78 10.68 21.75
C GLU A 25 5.35 9.65 20.76
N VAL A 26 4.82 9.56 19.53
CA VAL A 26 5.34 8.60 18.54
C VAL A 26 6.81 8.93 18.20
N ALA A 27 7.15 10.20 18.08
CA ALA A 27 8.53 10.62 17.84
C ALA A 27 9.44 10.32 19.06
N GLU A 28 9.01 10.65 20.26
CA GLU A 28 9.75 10.35 21.49
C GLU A 28 9.99 8.85 21.66
N ASN A 29 8.95 8.04 21.52
CA ASN A 29 9.05 6.59 21.66
C ASN A 29 9.94 5.94 20.61
N THR A 30 9.94 6.49 19.39
CA THR A 30 10.79 5.98 18.32
C THR A 30 12.23 6.40 18.51
N LEU A 31 12.49 7.63 18.92
CA LEU A 31 13.85 8.16 19.04
C LEU A 31 14.57 7.77 20.33
N LYS A 32 13.87 7.48 21.40
CA LYS A 32 14.49 7.20 22.71
C LYS A 32 15.46 6.02 22.72
N LYS A 33 15.31 5.10 21.79
CA LYS A 33 16.18 3.92 21.63
C LYS A 33 17.40 4.20 20.74
N LEU A 34 17.45 5.35 20.07
CA LEU A 34 18.57 5.73 19.21
C LEU A 34 19.56 6.59 19.99
N LYS A 35 20.84 6.37 19.74
CA LYS A 35 21.94 7.18 20.26
C LYS A 35 22.32 8.32 19.33
N HIS A 36 22.04 8.16 18.02
CA HIS A 36 22.38 9.10 16.96
C HIS A 36 21.13 9.65 16.29
N LYS A 37 21.29 10.75 15.56
CA LYS A 37 20.21 11.30 14.71
C LYS A 37 19.85 10.27 13.65
N PRO A 38 18.56 10.02 13.40
CA PRO A 38 18.17 9.03 12.40
C PRO A 38 18.55 9.45 10.98
N SER A 39 18.96 8.49 10.19
CA SER A 39 19.17 8.66 8.75
C SER A 39 17.85 8.94 8.03
N PHE A 40 16.76 8.34 8.50
CA PHE A 40 15.40 8.59 8.03
C PHE A 40 14.35 8.24 9.07
N PHE A 41 13.15 8.76 8.85
CA PHE A 41 11.99 8.55 9.71
C PHE A 41 10.74 8.30 8.84
N LEU A 42 10.19 7.07 8.88
CA LEU A 42 8.92 6.74 8.23
C LEU A 42 7.80 6.86 9.24
N LEU A 43 6.81 7.69 8.94
CA LEU A 43 5.72 8.04 9.85
C LEU A 43 4.36 7.66 9.29
N PHE A 44 3.59 6.92 10.08
CA PHE A 44 2.25 6.49 9.69
C PHE A 44 1.24 6.78 10.78
N SER A 45 0.01 7.03 10.38
CA SER A 45 -1.10 7.29 11.30
C SER A 45 -2.39 6.74 10.74
N THR A 46 -3.26 6.26 11.62
CA THR A 46 -4.66 6.01 11.26
C THR A 46 -5.40 7.33 11.15
N ILE A 47 -6.58 7.32 10.50
CA ILE A 47 -7.31 8.56 10.13
C ILE A 47 -7.90 9.34 11.33
N HIS A 48 -7.92 8.74 12.51
CA HIS A 48 -8.61 9.26 13.67
C HIS A 48 -8.19 10.68 14.09
N TYR A 49 -6.93 11.04 13.85
CA TYR A 49 -6.44 12.37 14.24
C TYR A 49 -6.97 13.51 13.37
N GLU A 50 -7.59 13.21 12.23
CA GLU A 50 -8.29 14.25 11.44
C GLU A 50 -9.35 14.98 12.27
N LYS A 51 -10.06 14.24 13.12
CA LYS A 51 -11.12 14.77 14.01
C LYS A 51 -10.65 15.12 15.41
N HIS A 52 -9.38 14.89 15.76
CA HIS A 52 -8.83 15.10 17.10
C HIS A 52 -7.61 16.01 17.10
N GLY A 53 -7.72 17.14 16.45
CA GLY A 53 -6.69 18.17 16.36
C GLY A 53 -6.12 18.37 14.94
N GLY A 54 -6.31 17.40 14.06
CA GLY A 54 -5.87 17.46 12.67
C GLY A 54 -4.42 17.02 12.44
N PHE A 55 -4.12 16.61 11.22
CA PHE A 55 -2.81 16.06 10.89
C PHE A 55 -1.69 17.10 10.81
N GLN A 56 -2.00 18.38 10.59
CA GLN A 56 -0.95 19.40 10.69
C GLN A 56 -0.45 19.54 12.14
N GLU A 57 -1.35 19.50 13.12
CA GLU A 57 -0.96 19.48 14.55
C GLU A 57 -0.23 18.18 14.91
N PHE A 58 -0.63 17.05 14.33
CA PHE A 58 0.10 15.79 14.45
C PHE A 58 1.54 15.92 13.97
N LEU A 59 1.77 16.46 12.78
CA LEU A 59 3.11 16.71 12.25
C LEU A 59 3.88 17.72 13.09
N ASN A 60 3.24 18.79 13.55
CA ASN A 60 3.86 19.76 14.44
C ASN A 60 4.37 19.10 15.73
N GLY A 61 3.57 18.19 16.31
CA GLY A 61 3.99 17.39 17.46
C GLY A 61 5.20 16.51 17.20
N VAL A 62 5.26 15.87 16.05
CA VAL A 62 6.44 15.08 15.63
C VAL A 62 7.69 15.99 15.55
N TRP A 63 7.56 17.14 14.93
CA TRP A 63 8.69 18.07 14.74
C TRP A 63 9.07 18.84 15.99
N ASP A 64 8.26 18.83 17.04
CA ASP A 64 8.70 19.30 18.37
C ASP A 64 9.85 18.45 18.94
N VAL A 65 9.98 17.21 18.47
CA VAL A 65 10.92 16.20 18.99
C VAL A 65 11.97 15.80 17.96
N LEU A 66 11.56 15.65 16.71
CA LEU A 66 12.43 15.15 15.64
C LEU A 66 13.55 16.15 15.31
N PRO A 67 14.83 15.70 15.20
CA PRO A 67 15.92 16.59 14.82
C PRO A 67 15.66 17.26 13.47
N LYS A 68 15.96 18.56 13.41
CA LYS A 68 15.83 19.36 12.19
C LYS A 68 16.56 18.72 11.01
N GLY A 69 15.91 18.67 9.85
CA GLY A 69 16.51 18.12 8.64
C GLY A 69 16.41 16.60 8.50
N THR A 70 15.80 15.90 9.46
CA THR A 70 15.57 14.47 9.34
C THR A 70 14.68 14.19 8.12
N PRO A 71 15.09 13.29 7.19
CA PRO A 71 14.22 12.86 6.10
C PRO A 71 12.98 12.14 6.64
N LEU A 72 11.81 12.71 6.40
CA LEU A 72 10.53 12.16 6.84
C LEU A 72 9.57 12.05 5.67
N ILE A 73 9.05 10.85 5.47
CA ILE A 73 7.89 10.58 4.60
C ILE A 73 6.92 9.64 5.30
N GLY A 74 5.73 9.54 4.77
CA GLY A 74 4.72 8.60 5.22
C GLY A 74 3.32 9.01 4.81
N GLY A 75 2.35 8.58 5.59
CA GLY A 75 0.95 8.89 5.31
C GLY A 75 -0.02 8.15 6.21
N THR A 76 -1.31 8.30 5.89
CA THR A 76 -2.38 7.62 6.61
C THR A 76 -2.57 6.20 6.11
N VAL A 77 -2.83 5.30 7.03
CA VAL A 77 -2.98 3.86 6.82
C VAL A 77 -4.17 3.34 7.63
N ALA A 78 -4.70 2.17 7.26
CA ALA A 78 -5.83 1.57 7.99
C ALA A 78 -5.41 1.00 9.35
N GLY A 79 -4.14 0.71 9.53
CA GLY A 79 -3.57 0.15 10.73
C GLY A 79 -2.10 -0.15 10.56
N PHE A 80 -1.50 -0.69 11.59
CA PHE A 80 -0.09 -1.06 11.59
C PHE A 80 0.18 -2.23 12.52
N MET A 81 1.22 -2.99 12.20
CA MET A 81 1.71 -4.12 12.99
C MET A 81 3.16 -3.87 13.37
N THR A 82 3.47 -4.05 14.64
CA THR A 82 4.80 -3.92 15.22
C THR A 82 5.08 -5.13 16.12
N PRO A 83 6.29 -5.29 16.67
CA PRO A 83 6.52 -6.30 17.70
C PRO A 83 5.59 -6.21 18.90
N GLU A 84 5.03 -5.03 19.18
CA GLU A 84 4.11 -4.83 20.31
C GLU A 84 2.67 -5.28 20.02
N GLY A 85 2.26 -5.32 18.75
CA GLY A 85 0.91 -5.73 18.40
C GLY A 85 0.46 -5.25 17.03
N CYS A 86 -0.84 -5.48 16.76
CA CYS A 86 -1.54 -4.99 15.59
C CYS A 86 -2.62 -4.00 16.03
N PHE A 87 -2.61 -2.81 15.46
CA PHE A 87 -3.44 -1.68 15.90
C PHE A 87 -4.15 -1.04 14.71
N THR A 88 -5.42 -0.76 14.89
CA THR A 88 -6.25 -0.05 13.90
C THR A 88 -6.52 1.40 14.29
N ARG A 89 -5.87 1.87 15.36
CA ARG A 89 -5.97 3.22 15.87
C ARG A 89 -4.69 3.66 16.54
N GLY A 90 -4.14 4.79 16.10
CA GLY A 90 -2.92 5.37 16.61
C GLY A 90 -1.95 5.77 15.53
N ALA A 91 -0.72 6.00 15.92
CA ALA A 91 0.39 6.33 15.03
C ALA A 91 1.58 5.44 15.29
N SER A 92 2.39 5.19 14.28
CA SER A 92 3.63 4.42 14.40
C SER A 92 4.70 4.99 13.49
N ALA A 93 5.96 4.78 13.86
CA ALA A 93 7.10 5.17 13.07
C ALA A 93 8.25 4.16 13.18
N ILE A 94 9.07 4.13 12.14
CA ILE A 94 10.36 3.44 12.15
C ILE A 94 11.45 4.45 11.83
N ALA A 95 12.51 4.44 12.63
CA ALA A 95 13.68 5.27 12.46
C ALA A 95 14.93 4.42 12.43
N ILE A 96 15.81 4.73 11.49
CA ILE A 96 17.06 4.01 11.28
C ILE A 96 18.22 5.00 11.32
N TYR A 97 19.29 4.63 12.00
CA TYR A 97 20.59 5.26 11.86
C TYR A 97 21.60 4.24 11.31
N TYR A 98 22.25 4.62 10.22
CA TYR A 98 23.34 3.84 9.65
C TYR A 98 24.25 4.74 8.80
N PRO A 99 25.57 4.77 9.05
CA PRO A 99 26.49 5.70 8.35
C PRO A 99 26.58 5.45 6.84
N ASN A 100 26.51 4.18 6.40
CA ASN A 100 26.61 3.79 5.00
C ASN A 100 25.23 3.72 4.34
N MET A 101 24.47 4.80 4.47
CA MET A 101 23.14 4.96 3.96
C MET A 101 22.94 6.37 3.43
N ASP A 102 22.63 6.49 2.15
CA ASP A 102 22.30 7.75 1.51
C ASP A 102 20.79 7.80 1.27
N ILE A 103 20.14 8.83 1.78
CA ILE A 103 18.70 8.99 1.74
C ILE A 103 18.36 10.23 0.91
N LYS A 104 17.51 10.03 -0.09
CA LYS A 104 16.92 11.11 -0.89
C LYS A 104 15.40 10.98 -0.81
N ILE A 105 14.73 12.08 -0.46
CA ILE A 105 13.26 12.12 -0.45
C ILE A 105 12.76 13.09 -1.51
N GLY A 106 11.58 12.79 -2.03
CA GLY A 106 10.97 13.59 -3.08
C GLY A 106 9.45 13.54 -3.02
N LEU A 107 8.84 14.47 -3.73
CA LEU A 107 7.39 14.58 -3.82
C LEU A 107 6.97 14.94 -5.25
N GLY A 108 5.83 14.40 -5.67
CA GLY A 108 5.17 14.76 -6.92
C GLY A 108 3.70 15.08 -6.67
N LYS A 109 3.20 16.12 -7.31
CA LYS A 109 1.85 16.63 -7.04
C LYS A 109 0.81 16.13 -8.04
N ASN A 110 -0.44 16.01 -7.56
CA ASN A 110 -1.61 15.77 -8.39
C ASN A 110 -1.54 14.45 -9.18
N THR A 111 -1.31 13.36 -8.48
CA THR A 111 -1.11 12.02 -9.06
C THR A 111 -2.29 11.54 -9.90
N LYS A 112 -3.52 11.91 -9.53
CA LYS A 112 -4.72 11.52 -10.28
C LYS A 112 -4.94 12.37 -11.53
N ARG A 113 -4.47 13.60 -11.53
CA ARG A 113 -4.58 14.50 -12.69
C ARG A 113 -3.56 14.16 -13.77
N ASN A 114 -2.31 14.03 -13.39
CA ASN A 114 -1.22 13.76 -14.30
C ASN A 114 -0.16 12.86 -13.65
N PRO A 115 -0.34 11.54 -13.69
CA PRO A 115 0.58 10.59 -13.09
C PRO A 115 2.02 10.71 -13.61
N LYS A 116 2.20 10.91 -14.91
CA LYS A 116 3.53 11.02 -15.53
C LYS A 116 4.31 12.21 -15.00
N SER A 117 3.66 13.38 -14.96
CA SER A 117 4.29 14.60 -14.43
C SER A 117 4.60 14.48 -12.95
N ALA A 118 3.69 13.91 -12.16
CA ALA A 118 3.89 13.68 -10.73
C ALA A 118 5.13 12.82 -10.48
N VAL A 119 5.25 11.69 -11.17
CA VAL A 119 6.39 10.77 -11.03
C VAL A 119 7.70 11.42 -11.51
N LYS A 120 7.67 12.11 -12.65
CA LYS A 120 8.85 12.80 -13.17
C LYS A 120 9.39 13.83 -12.16
N ASN A 121 8.51 14.64 -11.58
CA ASN A 121 8.91 15.63 -10.58
C ASN A 121 9.40 14.99 -9.28
N PHE A 122 8.77 13.91 -8.85
CA PHE A 122 9.15 13.10 -7.71
C PHE A 122 10.55 12.52 -7.87
N LEU A 123 10.82 11.85 -8.98
CA LEU A 123 12.09 11.15 -9.21
C LEU A 123 13.25 12.06 -9.59
N LYS A 124 12.97 13.23 -10.18
CA LYS A 124 14.00 14.19 -10.57
C LYS A 124 14.91 14.56 -9.40
N LYS A 125 14.35 14.85 -8.24
CA LYS A 125 15.12 15.19 -7.04
C LYS A 125 15.81 13.98 -6.42
N ILE A 126 15.20 12.81 -6.54
CA ILE A 126 15.71 11.57 -5.96
C ILE A 126 16.96 11.07 -6.71
N TYR A 127 17.03 11.28 -8.02
CA TYR A 127 18.10 10.80 -8.89
C TYR A 127 19.00 11.94 -9.41
N GLU A 128 19.12 13.04 -8.68
CA GLU A 128 20.05 14.15 -9.03
C GLU A 128 21.51 13.72 -8.95
N ASP A 129 21.84 12.89 -7.98
CA ASP A 129 23.20 12.41 -7.72
C ASP A 129 23.35 10.91 -8.06
N ASN A 130 24.59 10.51 -8.34
CA ASN A 130 24.92 9.10 -8.52
C ASN A 130 24.78 8.32 -7.21
N GLU A 131 24.51 7.05 -7.31
CA GLU A 131 24.46 6.14 -6.17
C GLU A 131 25.86 5.97 -5.57
N LYS A 132 25.95 6.06 -4.24
CA LYS A 132 27.21 5.89 -3.50
C LYS A 132 27.50 4.44 -3.14
N TYR A 133 26.42 3.63 -3.02
CA TYR A 133 26.47 2.26 -2.56
C TYR A 133 25.82 1.34 -3.59
N GLN A 134 26.05 0.05 -3.43
CA GLN A 134 25.66 -0.96 -4.45
C GLN A 134 24.18 -1.34 -4.43
N ASN A 135 23.47 -1.13 -3.30
CA ASN A 135 22.08 -1.57 -3.16
C ASN A 135 21.16 -0.37 -2.99
N SER A 136 20.04 -0.42 -3.67
CA SER A 136 19.07 0.67 -3.67
C SER A 136 17.64 0.17 -3.72
N ILE A 137 16.75 0.89 -3.06
CA ILE A 137 15.31 0.67 -3.11
C ILE A 137 14.57 2.00 -3.09
N LEU A 138 13.49 2.08 -3.87
CA LEU A 138 12.53 3.18 -3.83
C LEU A 138 11.34 2.76 -2.98
N ILE A 139 11.03 3.56 -1.96
CA ILE A 139 9.86 3.37 -1.09
C ILE A 139 8.94 4.56 -1.29
N ASP A 140 7.66 4.33 -1.66
CA ASP A 140 6.74 5.41 -1.95
C ASP A 140 5.34 5.19 -1.37
N PHE A 141 4.67 6.32 -1.10
CA PHE A 141 3.29 6.36 -0.67
C PHE A 141 2.53 7.36 -1.52
N VAL A 142 1.41 6.91 -2.07
CA VAL A 142 0.62 7.69 -3.01
C VAL A 142 -0.77 7.98 -2.46
N SER A 143 -1.39 9.04 -2.95
CA SER A 143 -2.80 9.31 -2.69
C SER A 143 -3.66 8.15 -3.15
N GLY A 144 -4.37 7.53 -2.23
CA GLY A 144 -5.28 6.41 -2.50
C GLY A 144 -6.60 6.85 -3.11
N THR A 145 -7.43 5.87 -3.42
CA THR A 145 -8.79 6.09 -3.89
C THR A 145 -9.60 6.88 -2.87
N LYS A 146 -10.31 7.89 -3.34
CA LYS A 146 -11.28 8.68 -2.58
C LYS A 146 -12.63 8.56 -3.27
N LEU A 147 -13.63 8.16 -2.51
CA LEU A 147 -14.97 8.00 -3.05
C LEU A 147 -15.53 9.36 -3.48
N PRO A 148 -15.90 9.55 -4.76
CA PRO A 148 -16.51 10.79 -5.20
C PRO A 148 -17.93 10.92 -4.63
N SER A 149 -18.34 12.17 -4.36
CA SER A 149 -19.73 12.48 -4.02
C SER A 149 -20.43 12.99 -5.27
N PHE A 150 -21.47 12.31 -5.70
CA PHE A 150 -22.27 12.72 -6.84
C PHE A 150 -23.49 13.52 -6.38
N PRO A 151 -23.94 14.53 -7.18
CA PRO A 151 -25.17 15.25 -6.88
C PRO A 151 -26.34 14.27 -6.70
N ILE A 152 -27.16 14.47 -5.66
CA ILE A 152 -28.37 13.66 -5.34
C ILE A 152 -28.01 12.27 -4.80
N ILE A 153 -26.97 11.60 -5.30
CA ILE A 153 -26.60 10.23 -4.95
C ILE A 153 -25.70 10.18 -3.71
N GLY A 154 -24.86 11.20 -3.51
CA GLY A 154 -23.88 11.22 -2.43
C GLY A 154 -22.70 10.27 -2.65
N GLN A 155 -22.11 9.78 -1.57
CA GLN A 155 -20.98 8.86 -1.56
C GLN A 155 -21.46 7.40 -1.42
N ARG A 156 -22.10 6.88 -2.47
CA ARG A 156 -22.58 5.50 -2.49
C ARG A 156 -21.75 4.66 -3.46
N ARG A 157 -21.59 3.39 -3.12
CA ARG A 157 -20.85 2.39 -3.91
C ARG A 157 -21.77 1.36 -4.57
N VAL A 158 -23.03 1.30 -4.17
CA VAL A 158 -24.08 0.48 -4.80
C VAL A 158 -25.23 1.37 -5.21
N ILE A 159 -25.46 1.51 -6.51
CA ILE A 159 -26.41 2.45 -7.08
C ILE A 159 -27.24 1.74 -8.16
N ASN A 160 -28.50 1.40 -7.82
CA ASN A 160 -29.43 0.73 -8.74
C ASN A 160 -30.66 1.58 -9.07
N ASP A 161 -31.06 2.46 -8.17
CA ASP A 161 -32.35 3.13 -8.08
C ASP A 161 -32.33 4.61 -8.47
N THR A 162 -31.42 5.03 -9.32
CA THR A 162 -31.29 6.41 -9.73
C THR A 162 -31.76 6.64 -11.16
N PHE A 163 -32.33 7.83 -11.42
CA PHE A 163 -32.60 8.32 -12.78
C PHE A 163 -31.35 8.72 -13.56
N PHE A 164 -30.20 8.67 -12.91
CA PHE A 164 -28.94 9.05 -13.50
C PHE A 164 -28.56 8.11 -14.65
N PRO A 165 -28.34 8.65 -15.88
CA PRO A 165 -28.00 7.80 -17.02
C PRO A 165 -26.64 7.13 -16.83
N LYS A 166 -26.57 5.81 -17.04
CA LYS A 166 -25.32 5.07 -16.93
C LYS A 166 -24.22 5.56 -17.88
N SER A 167 -24.59 6.17 -19.01
CA SER A 167 -23.65 6.77 -19.96
C SER A 167 -22.86 7.94 -19.40
N LEU A 168 -23.34 8.59 -18.35
CA LEU A 168 -22.65 9.71 -17.70
C LEU A 168 -21.67 9.27 -16.61
N LEU A 169 -21.72 8.02 -16.17
CA LEU A 169 -20.85 7.56 -15.08
C LEU A 169 -19.38 7.71 -15.42
N SER A 170 -18.96 7.24 -16.59
CA SER A 170 -17.54 7.30 -16.98
C SER A 170 -17.03 8.74 -17.16
N PRO A 171 -17.72 9.63 -17.90
CA PRO A 171 -17.28 11.01 -17.98
C PRO A 171 -17.20 11.71 -16.63
N LEU A 172 -18.14 11.47 -15.72
CA LEU A 172 -18.11 12.05 -14.37
C LEU A 172 -16.99 11.48 -13.52
N MET A 173 -16.73 10.19 -13.60
CA MET A 173 -15.61 9.57 -12.88
C MET A 173 -14.27 10.10 -13.39
N ILE A 174 -14.11 10.26 -14.70
CA ILE A 174 -12.90 10.85 -15.30
C ILE A 174 -12.75 12.31 -14.83
N PHE A 175 -13.80 13.08 -14.87
CA PHE A 175 -13.79 14.47 -14.39
C PHE A 175 -13.43 14.54 -12.91
N SER A 176 -14.10 13.75 -12.05
CA SER A 176 -13.85 13.71 -10.61
C SER A 176 -12.40 13.32 -10.31
N THR A 177 -11.89 12.29 -10.97
CA THR A 177 -10.52 11.83 -10.78
C THR A 177 -9.48 12.88 -11.20
N LYS A 178 -9.61 13.43 -12.39
CA LYS A 178 -8.64 14.41 -12.93
C LYS A 178 -8.69 15.77 -12.25
N TYR A 179 -9.88 16.29 -12.03
CA TYR A 179 -10.04 17.70 -11.61
C TYR A 179 -10.30 17.86 -10.12
N LEU A 180 -11.09 16.95 -9.53
CA LEU A 180 -11.38 16.98 -8.10
C LEU A 180 -10.41 16.11 -7.27
N GLN A 181 -9.56 15.36 -7.93
CA GLN A 181 -8.64 14.40 -7.28
C GLN A 181 -9.39 13.39 -6.38
N LYS A 182 -10.63 13.08 -6.75
CA LYS A 182 -11.47 12.08 -6.09
C LYS A 182 -11.83 10.99 -7.11
N GLY A 183 -11.63 9.74 -6.73
CA GLY A 183 -11.82 8.59 -7.60
C GLY A 183 -10.64 7.63 -7.49
N MET A 184 -10.35 6.92 -8.58
CA MET A 184 -9.24 5.98 -8.64
C MET A 184 -7.90 6.68 -8.57
N GLY A 185 -6.93 6.03 -7.93
CA GLY A 185 -5.59 6.58 -7.71
C GLY A 185 -4.70 6.65 -8.94
N ARG A 186 -5.01 5.86 -9.99
CA ARG A 186 -4.19 5.67 -11.20
C ARG A 186 -2.81 5.11 -10.89
N GLU A 187 -2.74 4.25 -9.89
CA GLU A 187 -1.48 3.73 -9.33
C GLU A 187 -0.70 2.87 -10.32
N ASN A 188 -1.38 2.15 -11.23
CA ASN A 188 -0.70 1.41 -12.30
C ASN A 188 0.13 2.35 -13.18
N GLU A 189 -0.41 3.52 -13.52
CA GLU A 189 0.30 4.51 -14.34
C GLU A 189 1.49 5.10 -13.59
N LEU A 190 1.35 5.32 -12.29
CA LEU A 190 2.45 5.79 -11.43
C LEU A 190 3.59 4.75 -11.38
N LEU A 191 3.26 3.49 -11.15
CA LEU A 191 4.24 2.41 -11.11
C LEU A 191 4.95 2.25 -12.46
N ASP A 192 4.21 2.30 -13.57
CA ASP A 192 4.77 2.22 -14.92
C ASP A 192 5.79 3.32 -15.17
N GLU A 193 5.50 4.54 -14.77
CA GLU A 193 6.43 5.67 -14.95
C GLU A 193 7.65 5.54 -14.02
N MET A 194 7.49 5.07 -12.79
CA MET A 194 8.62 4.82 -11.90
C MET A 194 9.57 3.76 -12.47
N ILE A 195 9.03 2.68 -13.02
CA ILE A 195 9.82 1.61 -13.64
C ILE A 195 10.54 2.11 -14.89
N LYS A 196 9.88 2.88 -15.75
CA LYS A 196 10.51 3.46 -16.94
C LYS A 196 11.67 4.38 -16.60
N TYR A 197 11.56 5.12 -15.50
CA TYR A 197 12.62 6.05 -15.05
C TYR A 197 13.86 5.29 -14.58
N ASN A 198 13.69 4.22 -13.82
CA ASN A 198 14.79 3.36 -13.37
C ASN A 198 14.36 1.88 -13.32
N PRO A 199 14.51 1.14 -14.44
CA PRO A 199 14.07 -0.25 -14.55
C PRO A 199 14.88 -1.24 -13.71
N ASP A 200 16.03 -0.84 -13.19
CA ASP A 200 16.92 -1.72 -12.41
C ASP A 200 16.73 -1.54 -10.90
N SER A 201 15.89 -0.62 -10.47
CA SER A 201 15.67 -0.35 -9.04
C SER A 201 14.52 -1.16 -8.45
N LEU A 202 14.71 -1.68 -7.24
CA LEU A 202 13.63 -2.21 -6.43
C LEU A 202 12.64 -1.10 -6.08
N ILE A 203 11.35 -1.41 -6.11
CA ILE A 203 10.29 -0.51 -5.68
C ILE A 203 9.35 -1.25 -4.73
N ILE A 204 9.03 -0.63 -3.61
CA ILE A 204 7.97 -1.06 -2.71
C ILE A 204 7.16 0.17 -2.29
N GLY A 205 5.85 0.07 -2.34
CA GLY A 205 5.01 1.20 -1.98
C GLY A 205 3.55 0.82 -1.79
N GLY A 206 2.74 1.82 -1.50
CA GLY A 206 1.32 1.62 -1.31
C GLY A 206 0.52 2.91 -1.39
N SER A 207 -0.78 2.74 -1.49
CA SER A 207 -1.74 3.83 -1.49
C SER A 207 -2.16 4.15 -0.06
N CYS A 208 -2.13 5.42 0.31
CA CYS A 208 -2.63 5.87 1.60
C CYS A 208 -4.11 5.51 1.76
N ASN A 209 -4.50 5.28 2.99
CA ASN A 209 -5.81 4.76 3.35
C ASN A 209 -6.36 5.52 4.57
N ASP A 210 -7.65 5.39 4.79
CA ASP A 210 -8.29 5.71 6.06
C ASP A 210 -8.62 4.41 6.82
N ASP A 211 -9.79 4.27 7.33
CA ASP A 211 -10.30 3.05 7.98
C ASP A 211 -10.98 2.07 7.01
N ASN A 212 -10.55 2.03 5.76
CA ASN A 212 -11.14 1.31 4.63
C ASN A 212 -12.48 1.87 4.13
N SER A 213 -12.90 3.05 4.60
CA SER A 213 -14.09 3.73 4.07
C SER A 213 -13.84 4.43 2.74
N ILE A 214 -12.57 4.62 2.38
CA ILE A 214 -12.09 5.29 1.15
C ILE A 214 -12.67 6.70 0.96
N GLU A 215 -12.85 7.43 2.05
CA GLU A 215 -13.36 8.80 2.03
C GLU A 215 -12.24 9.82 1.94
N ASN A 216 -11.15 9.61 2.69
CA ASN A 216 -10.03 10.53 2.76
C ASN A 216 -8.71 9.81 3.07
N ASN A 217 -7.59 10.42 2.69
CA ASN A 217 -6.25 9.96 3.05
C ASN A 217 -5.26 11.10 2.89
N PHE A 218 -4.13 11.00 3.58
CA PHE A 218 -3.09 12.04 3.62
C PHE A 218 -1.72 11.43 3.39
N GLN A 219 -0.81 12.23 2.83
CA GLN A 219 0.61 11.94 2.72
C GLN A 219 1.39 12.92 3.59
N PHE A 220 2.50 12.46 4.15
CA PHE A 220 3.41 13.28 4.95
C PHE A 220 4.74 13.44 4.23
N PHE A 221 5.18 14.67 4.09
CA PHE A 221 6.48 15.00 3.51
C PHE A 221 7.14 16.10 4.32
N LYS A 222 8.18 15.76 5.11
CA LYS A 222 8.73 16.67 6.11
C LYS A 222 7.62 17.13 7.07
N ASN A 223 7.41 18.43 7.23
CA ASN A 223 6.30 18.97 8.03
C ASN A 223 5.09 19.38 7.18
N ASN A 224 5.04 18.97 5.92
CA ASN A 224 3.94 19.29 5.02
C ASN A 224 2.90 18.17 4.99
N LEU A 225 1.66 18.55 5.19
CA LEU A 225 0.50 17.69 5.00
C LEU A 225 0.01 17.76 3.55
N LEU A 226 -0.09 16.62 2.89
CA LEU A 226 -0.45 16.51 1.48
C LEU A 226 -1.68 15.65 1.30
N LEU A 227 -2.45 15.89 0.23
CA LEU A 227 -3.73 15.24 -0.01
C LEU A 227 -3.80 14.42 -1.32
N ASN A 228 -3.04 14.81 -2.33
CA ASN A 228 -3.24 14.31 -3.70
C ASN A 228 -1.92 13.92 -4.37
N ASP A 229 -0.93 13.57 -3.59
CA ASP A 229 0.44 13.57 -4.03
C ASP A 229 1.10 12.18 -3.85
N ILE A 230 2.26 12.02 -4.46
CA ILE A 230 3.18 10.92 -4.19
C ILE A 230 4.36 11.46 -3.37
N VAL A 231 4.71 10.77 -2.33
CA VAL A 231 5.92 11.00 -1.55
C VAL A 231 6.76 9.74 -1.54
N GLY A 232 8.07 9.88 -1.51
CA GLY A 232 8.91 8.70 -1.48
C GLY A 232 10.36 8.98 -1.13
N MET A 233 11.08 7.89 -0.99
CA MET A 233 12.46 7.85 -0.53
C MET A 233 13.25 6.84 -1.35
N ARG A 234 14.41 7.27 -1.87
CA ARG A 234 15.44 6.34 -2.30
C ARG A 234 16.36 6.07 -1.12
N LEU A 235 16.48 4.82 -0.76
CA LEU A 235 17.41 4.32 0.22
C LEU A 235 18.52 3.60 -0.54
N ASN A 236 19.74 4.16 -0.49
CA ASN A 236 20.94 3.60 -1.10
C ASN A 236 21.94 3.25 0.00
N THR A 237 22.39 2.01 0.03
CA THR A 237 23.16 1.48 1.16
C THR A 237 24.07 0.31 0.75
N ASP A 238 25.03 -0.01 1.57
CA ASP A 238 25.82 -1.23 1.46
C ASP A 238 25.17 -2.46 2.10
N LEU A 239 24.07 -2.27 2.84
CA LEU A 239 23.26 -3.39 3.33
C LEU A 239 22.65 -4.19 2.18
N GLU A 240 22.48 -5.48 2.37
CA GLU A 240 21.67 -6.29 1.49
C GLU A 240 20.19 -5.92 1.63
N ILE A 241 19.49 -5.87 0.49
CA ILE A 241 18.06 -5.62 0.43
C ILE A 241 17.40 -6.81 -0.28
N LYS A 242 16.46 -7.45 0.39
CA LYS A 242 15.64 -8.52 -0.18
C LYS A 242 14.17 -8.17 -0.03
N THR A 243 13.45 -8.26 -1.13
CA THR A 243 12.02 -7.97 -1.16
C THR A 243 11.25 -9.18 -1.67
N GLY A 244 10.00 -9.25 -1.31
CA GLY A 244 9.11 -10.29 -1.77
C GLY A 244 7.65 -9.94 -1.55
N THR A 245 6.78 -10.71 -2.18
CA THR A 245 5.34 -10.54 -2.16
C THR A 245 4.63 -11.88 -2.00
N ALA A 246 3.49 -11.87 -1.32
CA ALA A 246 2.60 -13.01 -1.19
C ALA A 246 1.15 -12.55 -1.18
N ASP A 247 0.25 -13.42 -1.60
CA ASP A 247 -1.19 -13.15 -1.54
C ASP A 247 -1.98 -14.32 -0.93
N GLY A 248 -1.57 -15.57 -1.18
CA GLY A 248 -2.25 -16.76 -0.65
C GLY A 248 -3.60 -17.03 -1.29
N LEU A 249 -3.88 -16.42 -2.44
CA LEU A 249 -5.13 -16.61 -3.16
C LEU A 249 -5.11 -17.89 -4.01
N CYS A 250 -6.28 -18.52 -4.15
CA CYS A 250 -6.46 -19.72 -4.95
C CYS A 250 -7.42 -19.45 -6.10
N PRO A 251 -7.13 -19.90 -7.35
CA PRO A 251 -8.05 -19.73 -8.45
C PRO A 251 -9.31 -20.57 -8.26
N THR A 252 -10.45 -20.05 -8.72
CA THR A 252 -11.70 -20.77 -8.86
C THR A 252 -11.95 -21.15 -10.32
N ASP A 253 -13.04 -21.88 -10.58
CA ASP A 253 -13.47 -22.20 -11.96
C ASP A 253 -14.24 -21.05 -12.63
N ILE A 254 -14.47 -19.93 -11.92
CA ILE A 254 -15.25 -18.81 -12.42
C ILE A 254 -14.33 -17.89 -13.23
N THR A 255 -14.60 -17.79 -14.52
CA THR A 255 -13.85 -16.97 -15.47
C THR A 255 -14.77 -16.04 -16.23
N PHE A 256 -14.21 -14.92 -16.69
CA PHE A 256 -14.90 -13.94 -17.52
C PHE A 256 -13.99 -13.48 -18.66
N GLU A 257 -14.62 -13.09 -19.76
CA GLU A 257 -13.97 -12.31 -20.81
C GLU A 257 -14.45 -10.86 -20.73
N LEU A 258 -13.52 -9.92 -20.49
CA LEU A 258 -13.82 -8.51 -20.46
C LEU A 258 -14.04 -7.99 -21.89
N SER A 259 -15.30 -7.69 -22.23
CA SER A 259 -15.69 -7.28 -23.58
C SER A 259 -15.71 -5.78 -23.78
N ASP A 260 -15.98 -5.01 -22.71
CA ASP A 260 -16.05 -3.55 -22.78
C ASP A 260 -15.76 -2.94 -21.40
N LYS A 261 -14.89 -1.90 -21.39
CA LYS A 261 -14.51 -1.16 -20.18
C LYS A 261 -14.36 0.33 -20.45
N ASN A 262 -14.46 1.15 -19.39
CA ASN A 262 -14.17 2.58 -19.44
C ASN A 262 -13.70 3.10 -18.07
N GLY A 263 -13.68 4.44 -17.87
CA GLY A 263 -13.33 5.03 -16.58
C GLY A 263 -11.90 4.72 -16.14
N PHE A 264 -10.89 5.02 -16.95
CA PHE A 264 -9.49 4.62 -16.75
C PHE A 264 -9.28 3.10 -16.66
N GLY A 265 -10.15 2.32 -17.33
CA GLY A 265 -10.06 0.87 -17.33
C GLY A 265 -10.60 0.19 -16.06
N CYS A 266 -11.19 0.95 -15.14
CA CYS A 266 -11.67 0.43 -13.86
C CYS A 266 -13.14 0.03 -13.87
N ILE A 267 -13.92 0.45 -14.88
CA ILE A 267 -15.35 0.16 -14.98
C ILE A 267 -15.56 -0.90 -16.05
N MET A 268 -15.98 -2.09 -15.62
CA MET A 268 -16.38 -3.17 -16.51
C MET A 268 -17.83 -2.94 -16.93
N LYS A 269 -18.04 -2.76 -18.20
CA LYS A 269 -19.38 -2.56 -18.78
C LYS A 269 -20.01 -3.87 -19.23
N ARG A 270 -19.22 -4.74 -19.85
CA ARG A 270 -19.66 -6.05 -20.38
C ARG A 270 -18.63 -7.12 -20.06
N LEU A 271 -19.13 -8.25 -19.57
CA LEU A 271 -18.38 -9.48 -19.35
C LEU A 271 -19.06 -10.59 -20.15
N ASP A 272 -18.30 -11.42 -20.86
CA ASP A 272 -18.82 -12.48 -21.74
C ASP A 272 -19.84 -11.96 -22.77
N GLY A 273 -19.68 -10.71 -23.22
CA GLY A 273 -20.62 -10.05 -24.13
C GLY A 273 -21.95 -9.60 -23.50
N LEU A 274 -22.15 -9.79 -22.20
CA LEU A 274 -23.37 -9.45 -21.46
C LEU A 274 -23.13 -8.29 -20.49
N PRO A 275 -24.20 -7.65 -19.97
CA PRO A 275 -24.03 -6.63 -18.93
C PRO A 275 -23.25 -7.17 -17.73
N ALA A 276 -22.20 -6.47 -17.32
CA ALA A 276 -21.20 -6.97 -16.36
C ALA A 276 -21.82 -7.40 -15.03
N LYS A 277 -22.68 -6.57 -14.43
CA LYS A 277 -23.31 -6.91 -13.15
C LYS A 277 -24.18 -8.18 -13.24
N GLN A 278 -24.96 -8.31 -14.30
CA GLN A 278 -25.83 -9.45 -14.51
C GLN A 278 -25.03 -10.76 -14.55
N ILE A 279 -24.04 -10.85 -15.43
CA ILE A 279 -23.26 -12.08 -15.61
C ILE A 279 -22.37 -12.36 -14.39
N PHE A 280 -21.87 -11.33 -13.73
CA PHE A 280 -21.13 -11.48 -12.50
C PHE A 280 -21.96 -12.15 -11.40
N LEU A 281 -23.15 -11.63 -11.09
CA LEU A 281 -24.04 -12.23 -10.09
C LEU A 281 -24.47 -13.64 -10.47
N GLU A 282 -24.78 -13.88 -11.74
CA GLU A 282 -25.18 -15.18 -12.25
C GLU A 282 -24.08 -16.22 -12.05
N LYS A 283 -22.87 -15.96 -12.50
CA LYS A 283 -21.73 -16.88 -12.36
C LYS A 283 -21.28 -17.08 -10.91
N MET A 284 -21.35 -16.03 -10.09
CA MET A 284 -21.07 -16.13 -8.66
C MET A 284 -22.19 -16.83 -7.89
N ARG A 285 -23.38 -17.01 -8.50
CA ARG A 285 -24.60 -17.51 -7.87
C ARG A 285 -25.00 -16.69 -6.65
N TRP A 286 -24.83 -15.37 -6.76
CA TRP A 286 -25.24 -14.44 -5.72
C TRP A 286 -26.58 -13.80 -6.06
N PRO A 287 -27.56 -13.82 -5.12
CA PRO A 287 -28.84 -13.17 -5.33
C PRO A 287 -28.70 -11.64 -5.35
N GLU A 288 -29.61 -10.95 -6.01
CA GLU A 288 -29.63 -9.48 -6.05
C GLU A 288 -29.74 -8.84 -4.66
N ASP A 289 -30.31 -9.55 -3.68
CA ASP A 289 -30.38 -9.09 -2.29
C ASP A 289 -28.99 -8.81 -1.68
N TYR A 290 -27.92 -9.37 -2.25
CA TYR A 290 -26.55 -9.06 -1.83
C TYR A 290 -26.07 -7.67 -2.27
N LEU A 291 -26.76 -7.04 -3.24
CA LEU A 291 -26.41 -5.71 -3.76
C LEU A 291 -26.80 -4.59 -2.79
N ASN A 292 -26.16 -4.55 -1.67
CA ASN A 292 -26.24 -3.45 -0.71
C ASN A 292 -24.82 -3.15 -0.18
N GLU A 293 -24.61 -1.93 0.28
CA GLU A 293 -23.29 -1.43 0.73
C GLU A 293 -22.59 -2.34 1.74
N LYS A 294 -23.36 -2.96 2.61
CA LYS A 294 -22.83 -3.80 3.69
C LYS A 294 -22.45 -5.19 3.23
N THR A 295 -23.28 -5.83 2.41
CA THR A 295 -23.15 -7.25 2.09
C THR A 295 -22.22 -7.51 0.92
N ILE A 296 -22.37 -6.76 -0.19
CA ILE A 296 -21.66 -7.07 -1.43
C ILE A 296 -20.13 -6.90 -1.29
N PHE A 297 -19.67 -5.86 -0.62
CA PHE A 297 -18.23 -5.63 -0.45
C PHE A 297 -17.62 -6.62 0.54
N ARG A 298 -18.31 -6.93 1.62
CA ARG A 298 -17.88 -7.95 2.58
C ARG A 298 -17.70 -9.32 1.93
N LYS A 299 -18.62 -9.72 1.05
CA LYS A 299 -18.51 -10.97 0.30
C LYS A 299 -17.45 -10.89 -0.80
N SER A 300 -17.44 -9.81 -1.56
CA SER A 300 -16.54 -9.66 -2.71
C SER A 300 -15.07 -9.55 -2.31
N TYR A 301 -14.73 -9.11 -1.10
CA TYR A 301 -13.35 -9.09 -0.61
C TYR A 301 -12.72 -10.49 -0.56
N GLN A 302 -13.53 -11.54 -0.43
CA GLN A 302 -13.07 -12.92 -0.45
C GLN A 302 -12.95 -13.51 -1.87
N TYR A 303 -13.43 -12.79 -2.88
CA TYR A 303 -13.48 -13.26 -4.28
C TYR A 303 -13.00 -12.16 -5.24
N PRO A 304 -11.75 -11.77 -5.18
CA PRO A 304 -11.21 -10.76 -6.10
C PRO A 304 -11.17 -11.28 -7.53
N ILE A 305 -11.21 -10.36 -8.49
CA ILE A 305 -11.02 -10.66 -9.89
C ILE A 305 -9.55 -10.47 -10.27
N CYS A 306 -8.96 -11.44 -10.95
CA CYS A 306 -7.52 -11.50 -11.18
C CYS A 306 -7.18 -11.86 -12.63
N TYR A 307 -5.96 -11.50 -13.03
CA TYR A 307 -5.35 -11.90 -14.28
C TYR A 307 -3.82 -11.92 -14.14
N PHE A 308 -3.13 -12.64 -15.03
CA PHE A 308 -1.67 -12.65 -15.08
C PHE A 308 -1.13 -11.63 -16.08
N LYS A 309 -0.19 -10.82 -15.64
CA LYS A 309 0.59 -9.92 -16.47
C LYS A 309 1.94 -9.62 -15.80
N TYR A 310 2.98 -9.42 -16.60
CA TYR A 310 4.34 -9.16 -16.10
C TYR A 310 4.86 -10.22 -15.12
N ASN A 311 4.58 -11.50 -15.41
CA ASN A 311 4.89 -12.65 -14.55
C ASN A 311 4.30 -12.55 -13.12
N SER A 312 3.26 -11.77 -12.94
CA SER A 312 2.67 -11.48 -11.64
C SER A 312 1.15 -11.61 -11.69
N LEU A 313 0.56 -12.14 -10.62
CA LEU A 313 -0.88 -12.13 -10.45
C LEU A 313 -1.34 -10.71 -10.15
N GLN A 314 -2.14 -10.15 -11.03
CA GLN A 314 -2.81 -8.86 -10.84
C GLN A 314 -4.13 -9.10 -10.14
N ILE A 315 -4.35 -8.46 -9.00
CA ILE A 315 -5.50 -8.69 -8.11
C ILE A 315 -6.28 -7.41 -7.99
N ARG A 316 -7.60 -7.46 -8.27
CA ARG A 316 -8.50 -6.32 -8.18
C ARG A 316 -9.69 -6.65 -7.30
N THR A 317 -9.92 -5.82 -6.28
CA THR A 317 -11.15 -5.90 -5.48
C THR A 317 -12.25 -5.06 -6.11
N PHE A 318 -13.49 -5.43 -5.86
CA PHE A 318 -14.66 -4.71 -6.33
C PHE A 318 -14.87 -3.45 -5.48
N GLY A 319 -15.17 -2.33 -6.15
CA GLY A 319 -15.32 -1.04 -5.49
C GLY A 319 -16.62 -0.32 -5.78
N LEU A 320 -17.34 -0.69 -6.84
CA LEU A 320 -18.55 -0.01 -7.28
C LEU A 320 -19.49 -0.97 -8.02
N PHE A 321 -20.77 -0.89 -7.73
CA PHE A 321 -21.84 -1.51 -8.51
C PHE A 321 -22.82 -0.42 -8.92
N PHE A 322 -22.82 -0.05 -10.18
CA PHE A 322 -23.65 1.02 -10.72
C PHE A 322 -24.50 0.49 -11.86
N LYS A 323 -25.81 0.28 -11.60
CA LYS A 323 -26.72 -0.32 -12.59
C LYS A 323 -26.10 -1.62 -13.17
N ASP A 324 -25.81 -1.64 -14.46
CA ASP A 324 -25.23 -2.80 -15.15
C ASP A 324 -23.69 -2.87 -15.05
N PHE A 325 -23.05 -1.84 -14.51
CA PHE A 325 -21.60 -1.72 -14.46
C PHE A 325 -21.01 -2.23 -13.15
N VAL A 326 -19.81 -2.77 -13.24
CA VAL A 326 -19.03 -3.20 -12.07
C VAL A 326 -17.68 -2.49 -12.10
N GLY A 327 -17.40 -1.75 -11.05
CA GLY A 327 -16.13 -1.05 -10.88
C GLY A 327 -15.17 -1.81 -9.98
N VAL A 328 -13.90 -1.77 -10.34
CA VAL A 328 -12.80 -2.36 -9.57
C VAL A 328 -11.82 -1.29 -9.10
N ALA A 329 -10.95 -1.64 -8.17
CA ALA A 329 -10.09 -0.69 -7.48
C ALA A 329 -9.00 -0.08 -8.38
N ASN A 330 -8.65 -0.71 -9.50
CA ASN A 330 -7.65 -0.21 -10.43
C ASN A 330 -7.90 -0.76 -11.84
N ASP A 331 -7.14 -0.27 -12.83
CA ASP A 331 -7.26 -0.68 -14.22
C ASP A 331 -7.11 -2.20 -14.40
N ILE A 332 -7.90 -2.75 -15.31
CA ILE A 332 -7.78 -4.13 -15.78
C ILE A 332 -7.15 -4.08 -17.18
N GLU A 333 -6.00 -4.67 -17.34
CA GLU A 333 -5.19 -4.58 -18.54
C GLU A 333 -5.30 -5.82 -19.46
N GLU A 334 -6.03 -6.86 -19.04
CA GLU A 334 -6.23 -8.10 -19.79
C GLU A 334 -7.70 -8.42 -19.99
N GLN A 335 -8.01 -9.21 -21.00
CA GLN A 335 -9.39 -9.64 -21.32
C GLN A 335 -9.82 -10.86 -20.53
N LYS A 336 -8.92 -11.83 -20.35
CA LYS A 336 -9.23 -13.06 -19.61
C LYS A 336 -9.08 -12.83 -18.11
N LEU A 337 -10.18 -12.99 -17.38
CA LEU A 337 -10.26 -12.73 -15.95
C LEU A 337 -10.70 -14.00 -15.22
N THR A 338 -10.17 -14.22 -14.04
CA THR A 338 -10.51 -15.34 -13.18
C THR A 338 -10.84 -14.84 -11.78
N ILE A 339 -11.92 -15.36 -11.18
CA ILE A 339 -12.19 -15.13 -9.77
C ILE A 339 -11.26 -16.01 -8.95
N TYR A 340 -10.54 -15.39 -8.01
CA TYR A 340 -9.76 -16.09 -7.00
C TYR A 340 -10.49 -16.07 -5.66
N GLN A 341 -10.13 -16.98 -4.79
CA GLN A 341 -10.69 -17.08 -3.45
C GLN A 341 -9.62 -16.76 -2.42
N ALA A 342 -9.94 -15.86 -1.50
CA ALA A 342 -9.16 -15.56 -0.32
C ALA A 342 -9.59 -16.51 0.81
N SER A 343 -8.65 -17.34 1.28
CA SER A 343 -8.80 -18.17 2.47
C SER A 343 -7.87 -17.65 3.56
N GLY A 344 -8.40 -17.35 4.72
CA GLY A 344 -7.59 -16.83 5.83
C GLY A 344 -6.42 -17.73 6.19
N ARG A 345 -6.62 -19.05 6.16
CA ARG A 345 -5.55 -20.03 6.39
C ARG A 345 -4.46 -19.95 5.32
N ASN A 346 -4.82 -19.97 4.05
CA ASN A 346 -3.85 -19.94 2.96
C ASN A 346 -3.10 -18.61 2.91
N MET A 347 -3.78 -17.50 3.21
CA MET A 347 -3.17 -16.18 3.30
C MET A 347 -2.11 -16.14 4.40
N ILE A 348 -2.44 -16.59 5.61
CA ILE A 348 -1.50 -16.62 6.75
C ILE A 348 -0.31 -17.53 6.43
N GLU A 349 -0.54 -18.72 5.90
CA GLU A 349 0.53 -19.65 5.52
C GLU A 349 1.46 -19.06 4.45
N SER A 350 0.91 -18.37 3.45
CA SER A 350 1.68 -17.67 2.42
C SER A 350 2.53 -16.54 2.98
N TYR A 351 1.97 -15.74 3.87
CA TYR A 351 2.68 -14.59 4.47
C TYR A 351 3.82 -15.05 5.38
N ILE A 352 3.57 -16.11 6.15
CA ILE A 352 4.60 -16.75 6.98
C ILE A 352 5.68 -17.38 6.10
N GLY A 353 5.29 -18.06 5.03
CA GLY A 353 6.22 -18.64 4.07
C GLY A 353 7.14 -17.60 3.44
N LEU A 354 6.61 -16.44 3.06
CA LEU A 354 7.42 -15.32 2.56
C LEU A 354 8.40 -14.83 3.61
N THR A 355 7.94 -14.63 4.83
CA THR A 355 8.77 -14.13 5.93
C THR A 355 9.95 -15.09 6.21
N LYS A 356 9.68 -16.37 6.26
CA LYS A 356 10.71 -17.42 6.43
C LYS A 356 11.69 -17.45 5.25
N LYS A 357 11.19 -17.37 4.05
CA LYS A 357 12.01 -17.36 2.82
C LYS A 357 12.99 -16.20 2.83
N LEU A 358 12.53 -15.00 3.10
CA LEU A 358 13.40 -13.83 3.13
C LEU A 358 14.42 -13.92 4.26
N LYS A 359 14.03 -14.40 5.44
CA LYS A 359 14.95 -14.60 6.55
C LYS A 359 16.02 -15.65 6.24
N SER A 360 15.74 -16.61 5.39
CA SER A 360 16.74 -17.61 4.96
C SER A 360 17.79 -17.01 4.01
N LEU A 361 17.48 -15.93 3.32
CA LEU A 361 18.37 -15.29 2.35
C LEU A 361 19.27 -14.20 2.97
N ILE A 362 18.83 -13.62 4.07
CA ILE A 362 19.46 -12.43 4.66
C ILE A 362 19.27 -12.46 6.19
N HIS A 363 20.28 -12.00 6.92
CA HIS A 363 20.16 -11.69 8.34
C HIS A 363 19.61 -10.27 8.49
N PRO A 364 18.32 -10.10 8.80
CA PRO A 364 17.73 -8.77 8.81
C PRO A 364 18.18 -7.95 10.02
N ARG A 365 18.45 -6.67 9.78
CA ARG A 365 18.64 -5.64 10.80
C ARG A 365 17.35 -4.90 11.10
N PHE A 366 16.53 -4.72 10.09
CA PHE A 366 15.15 -4.25 10.20
C PHE A 366 14.32 -4.74 9.04
N VAL A 367 13.00 -4.71 9.21
CA VAL A 367 12.02 -5.10 8.21
C VAL A 367 10.96 -4.03 8.09
N PHE A 368 10.62 -3.67 6.86
CA PHE A 368 9.49 -2.83 6.55
C PHE A 368 8.53 -3.58 5.63
N GLY A 369 7.24 -3.51 5.93
CA GLY A 369 6.22 -4.21 5.15
C GLY A 369 5.03 -3.34 4.83
N ILE A 370 4.38 -3.67 3.71
CA ILE A 370 3.16 -3.03 3.23
C ILE A 370 2.15 -4.13 2.92
N GLN A 371 1.02 -4.08 3.59
CA GLN A 371 -0.04 -5.07 3.53
C GLN A 371 -1.37 -4.39 3.22
N CYS A 372 -2.24 -5.08 2.50
CA CYS A 372 -3.57 -4.54 2.19
C CYS A 372 -4.43 -4.35 3.44
N GLY A 373 -5.07 -3.20 3.57
CA GLY A 373 -6.00 -2.90 4.67
C GLY A 373 -7.24 -3.80 4.70
N ILE A 374 -7.67 -4.31 3.55
CA ILE A 374 -8.79 -5.27 3.46
C ILE A 374 -8.47 -6.56 4.20
N ILE A 375 -7.21 -6.92 4.34
CA ILE A 375 -6.78 -8.13 5.08
C ILE A 375 -7.19 -8.04 6.55
N LEU A 376 -7.25 -6.85 7.14
CA LEU A 376 -7.78 -6.66 8.50
C LEU A 376 -9.22 -7.14 8.62
N GLU A 377 -10.05 -6.91 7.60
CA GLU A 377 -11.43 -7.37 7.55
C GLU A 377 -11.50 -8.86 7.19
N ALA A 378 -10.69 -9.31 6.24
CA ALA A 378 -10.69 -10.70 5.77
C ALA A 378 -10.21 -11.67 6.84
N LEU A 379 -9.19 -11.33 7.62
CA LEU A 379 -8.66 -12.17 8.69
C LEU A 379 -9.36 -11.96 10.03
N GLY A 380 -9.92 -10.77 10.29
CA GLY A 380 -10.48 -10.45 11.58
C GLY A 380 -9.48 -10.70 12.71
N ASN A 381 -9.88 -11.39 13.76
CA ASN A 381 -9.00 -11.71 14.89
C ASN A 381 -7.83 -12.64 14.53
N ASN A 382 -7.88 -13.32 13.40
CA ASN A 382 -6.77 -14.16 12.93
C ASN A 382 -5.52 -13.34 12.57
N ILE A 383 -5.63 -12.03 12.44
CA ILE A 383 -4.47 -11.14 12.26
C ILE A 383 -3.47 -11.26 13.42
N TYR A 384 -3.94 -11.53 14.63
CA TYR A 384 -3.08 -11.74 15.80
C TYR A 384 -2.28 -13.04 15.71
N ILE A 385 -2.81 -14.06 15.05
CA ILE A 385 -2.07 -15.29 14.76
C ILE A 385 -0.91 -14.99 13.83
N LEU A 386 -1.15 -14.22 12.78
CA LEU A 386 -0.11 -13.76 11.86
C LEU A 386 0.97 -12.96 12.60
N LYS A 387 0.55 -11.98 13.41
CA LYS A 387 1.48 -11.16 14.21
C LYS A 387 2.37 -12.02 15.11
N ASP A 388 1.81 -12.95 15.85
CA ASP A 388 2.56 -13.81 16.77
C ASP A 388 3.57 -14.68 16.03
N LYS A 389 3.21 -15.21 14.87
CA LYS A 389 4.11 -16.00 14.04
C LYS A 389 5.23 -15.15 13.41
N ILE A 390 4.94 -13.95 12.97
CA ILE A 390 5.96 -13.00 12.47
C ILE A 390 6.94 -12.65 13.59
N ASN A 391 6.44 -12.33 14.78
CA ASN A 391 7.28 -12.07 15.96
C ASN A 391 8.22 -13.23 16.26
N LYS A 392 7.71 -14.45 16.20
CA LYS A 392 8.51 -15.66 16.44
C LYS A 392 9.61 -15.86 15.39
N ILE A 393 9.31 -15.57 14.13
CA ILE A 393 10.28 -15.69 13.01
C ILE A 393 11.35 -14.61 13.11
N LEU A 394 10.96 -13.36 13.32
CA LEU A 394 11.87 -12.21 13.31
C LEU A 394 12.64 -12.04 14.64
N GLY A 395 12.11 -12.59 15.75
CA GLY A 395 12.74 -12.46 17.05
C GLY A 395 12.81 -11.00 17.49
N GLU A 396 14.04 -10.52 17.78
CA GLU A 396 14.26 -9.15 18.24
C GLU A 396 14.45 -8.11 17.11
N VAL A 397 14.34 -8.53 15.86
CA VAL A 397 14.48 -7.62 14.70
C VAL A 397 13.35 -6.61 14.71
N PRO A 398 13.64 -5.30 14.72
CA PRO A 398 12.61 -4.28 14.61
C PRO A 398 11.89 -4.37 13.26
N TYR A 399 10.56 -4.30 13.29
CA TYR A 399 9.77 -4.26 12.08
C TYR A 399 8.55 -3.36 12.22
N LEU A 400 8.12 -2.81 11.10
CA LEU A 400 6.86 -2.10 10.94
C LEU A 400 6.20 -2.55 9.65
N ILE A 401 4.95 -3.02 9.77
CA ILE A 401 4.10 -3.38 8.63
C ILE A 401 2.88 -2.47 8.67
N VAL A 402 2.62 -1.75 7.59
CA VAL A 402 1.49 -0.82 7.49
C VAL A 402 0.43 -1.37 6.54
N PHE A 403 -0.85 -1.03 6.81
CA PHE A 403 -2.00 -1.50 6.04
C PHE A 403 -2.48 -0.39 5.12
N THR A 404 -2.22 -0.55 3.83
CA THR A 404 -2.52 0.43 2.78
C THR A 404 -3.80 0.09 2.02
N ALA A 405 -4.25 0.99 1.15
CA ALA A 405 -5.44 0.76 0.33
C ALA A 405 -5.15 -0.18 -0.86
N GLY A 406 -4.01 -0.03 -1.48
CA GLY A 406 -3.44 -0.90 -2.49
C GLY A 406 -1.94 -0.92 -2.32
N GLU A 407 -1.27 -1.95 -2.82
CA GLU A 407 0.16 -2.16 -2.65
C GLU A 407 0.83 -2.42 -3.98
N HIS A 408 2.04 -1.89 -4.14
CA HIS A 408 2.84 -2.19 -5.31
C HIS A 408 4.25 -2.63 -4.95
N ILE A 409 4.78 -3.47 -5.80
CA ILE A 409 6.13 -3.98 -5.71
C ILE A 409 6.69 -4.21 -7.10
N TYR A 410 7.95 -3.83 -7.28
CA TYR A 410 8.72 -4.13 -8.45
C TYR A 410 10.06 -4.75 -8.08
N ILE A 411 10.29 -5.94 -8.59
CA ILE A 411 11.58 -6.64 -8.51
C ILE A 411 12.03 -6.87 -9.95
N PRO A 412 13.12 -6.24 -10.40
CA PRO A 412 13.55 -6.35 -11.79
C PRO A 412 13.59 -7.79 -12.28
N ASN A 413 12.99 -8.05 -13.45
CA ASN A 413 12.88 -9.36 -14.11
C ASN A 413 12.09 -10.45 -13.36
N LYS A 414 11.45 -10.14 -12.23
CA LYS A 414 10.72 -11.14 -11.42
C LYS A 414 9.28 -10.77 -11.15
N THR A 415 9.03 -9.57 -10.62
CA THR A 415 7.71 -9.17 -10.10
C THR A 415 7.40 -7.74 -10.49
N ARG A 416 6.19 -7.50 -10.96
CA ARG A 416 5.67 -6.17 -11.23
C ARG A 416 4.16 -6.18 -11.03
N ARG A 417 3.70 -5.52 -9.98
CA ARG A 417 2.26 -5.41 -9.73
C ARG A 417 1.91 -4.24 -8.82
N HIS A 418 0.76 -3.64 -9.07
CA HIS A 418 0.00 -2.84 -8.11
C HIS A 418 -1.34 -3.53 -7.91
N VAL A 419 -1.64 -3.97 -6.70
CA VAL A 419 -2.74 -4.90 -6.43
C VAL A 419 -3.40 -4.62 -5.09
N ASN A 420 -4.50 -5.32 -4.84
CA ASN A 420 -5.11 -5.46 -3.52
C ASN A 420 -4.79 -6.84 -2.94
N LEU A 421 -5.07 -7.05 -1.67
CA LEU A 421 -4.94 -8.33 -0.98
C LEU A 421 -3.55 -8.94 -1.06
N SER A 422 -2.51 -8.13 -1.04
CA SER A 422 -1.13 -8.60 -1.03
C SER A 422 -0.40 -8.24 0.26
N PHE A 423 0.66 -8.98 0.51
CA PHE A 423 1.58 -8.82 1.63
C PHE A 423 2.99 -8.69 1.07
N ASN A 424 3.63 -7.55 1.30
CA ASN A 424 4.91 -7.22 0.72
C ASN A 424 5.91 -6.87 1.82
N LEU A 425 7.10 -7.43 1.74
CA LEU A 425 8.16 -7.21 2.72
C LEU A 425 9.45 -6.75 2.05
N ALA A 426 10.15 -5.87 2.75
CA ALA A 426 11.52 -5.49 2.45
C ALA A 426 12.40 -5.77 3.69
N PHE A 427 13.39 -6.60 3.49
CA PHE A 427 14.40 -6.97 4.50
C PHE A 427 15.69 -6.25 4.20
N PHE A 428 16.29 -5.65 5.22
CA PHE A 428 17.55 -4.92 5.13
C PHE A 428 18.52 -5.50 6.15
N GLY A 429 19.69 -5.92 5.70
CA GLY A 429 20.65 -6.54 6.60
C GLY A 429 21.91 -7.04 5.90
N GLU A 430 22.36 -8.22 6.27
CA GLU A 430 23.59 -8.83 5.81
C GLU A 430 23.32 -10.14 5.09
N LYS A 431 24.16 -10.46 4.11
CA LYS A 431 24.10 -11.76 3.43
C LYS A 431 24.17 -12.89 4.42
N ASN A 432 23.39 -13.92 4.19
CA ASN A 432 23.52 -15.17 4.93
C ASN A 432 24.63 -16.02 4.28
N GLU A 433 25.83 -15.98 4.85
CA GLU A 433 27.01 -16.67 4.32
C GLU A 433 26.90 -18.20 4.36
N GLU A 434 26.03 -18.76 5.20
CA GLU A 434 25.79 -20.22 5.26
C GLU A 434 25.18 -20.79 3.98
N ILE A 435 24.59 -19.96 3.14
CA ILE A 435 24.00 -20.38 1.85
C ILE A 435 25.09 -20.51 0.77
N LEU A 436 26.15 -19.72 0.85
CA LEU A 436 27.25 -19.77 -0.13
C LEU A 436 28.09 -21.05 0.02
N SER A 437 28.24 -21.56 1.22
CA SER A 437 29.00 -22.79 1.49
C SER A 437 28.28 -24.10 1.13
N LYS A 438 26.99 -24.04 0.77
CA LYS A 438 26.21 -25.21 0.34
C LYS A 438 26.06 -25.34 -1.17
N ASN A 439 26.49 -24.31 -1.92
CA ASN A 439 26.45 -24.28 -3.39
C ASN A 439 27.86 -24.33 -4.04
N GLU A 440 28.90 -24.46 -3.24
CA GLU A 440 30.25 -24.90 -3.63
C GLU A 440 30.46 -26.38 -3.30
#